data_3792ded614171f5ff94164ad4988b4e5
#
_entry.id   3792ded614171f5ff94164ad4988b4e5
#
_cell.length_a   1.000
_cell.length_b   1.000
_cell.length_c   1.000
_cell.angle_alpha   90.00
_cell.angle_beta   90.00
_cell.angle_gamma   90.00
#
_symmetry.space_group_name_H-M   'P 1'
#
loop_
_entity.id
_entity.type
_entity.pdbx_description
1 polymer ?
#
loop_
_entity_poly.entity_id
_entity_poly.type
_entity_poly.pdbx_seq_one_letter_code
_entity_poly.pdbx_strand_id
1 'polypeptide(L)'
;MKAFLKEHRGLLIAAAAFLLFLGSWMLIWRHISDSLDHAEQEEAFAELVYDGAYYTACDESVVRLYVGDAGSIDKTLCGSQLGEMSIPTSNGTVVCPLYACKPLEDAGKENAILLLERSSGIKPYELTGFPYLDSNQSIWAVCASYGIGAGSDLESVTVREADGRELAHFTEPDALDAFFVKFAALGENLSDTETAEIYRDTYIKEYGDDGSVTVEDGKAAAADDETYDRAMALWSEGVCKVDICLKNGLRLRDCIYAPRTGLFTVYGTYHFTEPFF
;
A
#
# COMPACT_ATOMS: atom_id res chain seq x y z
N MET A 1 -1.81 71.89 2.52
CA MET A 1 -1.44 70.49 2.19
C MET A 1 -0.06 70.08 2.77
N LYS A 2 1.04 70.81 2.52
CA LYS A 2 2.38 70.45 3.04
C LYS A 2 2.49 70.46 4.56
N ALA A 3 1.83 71.41 5.29
CA ALA A 3 1.83 71.46 6.75
C ALA A 3 1.09 70.26 7.37
N PHE A 4 -0.09 69.92 6.86
CA PHE A 4 -0.88 68.75 7.26
C PHE A 4 -0.14 67.44 7.10
N LEU A 5 0.56 67.25 5.98
CA LEU A 5 1.38 66.05 5.74
C LEU A 5 2.58 65.94 6.67
N LYS A 6 3.15 67.08 7.11
CA LYS A 6 4.27 67.08 8.04
C LYS A 6 3.82 66.73 9.47
N GLU A 7 2.65 67.23 9.90
CA GLU A 7 2.08 66.99 11.22
C GLU A 7 1.60 65.57 11.41
N HIS A 8 1.07 64.94 10.36
CA HIS A 8 0.53 63.57 10.40
C HIS A 8 1.45 62.51 9.76
N ARG A 9 2.71 62.86 9.52
CA ARG A 9 3.64 61.91 8.84
C ARG A 9 3.81 60.59 9.54
N GLY A 10 3.83 60.57 10.91
CA GLY A 10 3.91 59.34 11.72
C GLY A 10 2.67 58.46 11.55
N LEU A 11 1.49 59.07 11.54
CA LEU A 11 0.21 58.35 11.34
C LEU A 11 0.07 57.76 9.94
N LEU A 12 0.53 58.48 8.92
CA LEU A 12 0.53 58.00 7.54
C LEU A 12 1.50 56.81 7.33
N ILE A 13 2.68 56.84 7.97
CA ILE A 13 3.65 55.75 7.95
C ILE A 13 3.08 54.51 8.66
N ALA A 14 2.45 54.72 9.84
CA ALA A 14 1.84 53.64 10.59
C ALA A 14 0.67 52.98 9.79
N ALA A 15 -0.16 53.82 9.15
CA ALA A 15 -1.27 53.30 8.33
C ALA A 15 -0.76 52.50 7.09
N ALA A 16 0.30 53.03 6.41
CA ALA A 16 0.92 52.31 5.31
C ALA A 16 1.55 50.98 5.73
N ALA A 17 2.25 50.98 6.88
CA ALA A 17 2.82 49.76 7.45
C ALA A 17 1.73 48.74 7.83
N PHE A 18 0.62 49.19 8.40
CA PHE A 18 -0.53 48.33 8.74
C PHE A 18 -1.20 47.75 7.49
N LEU A 19 -1.36 48.54 6.41
CA LEU A 19 -1.91 48.05 5.16
C LEU A 19 -0.99 47.03 4.48
N LEU A 20 0.34 47.24 4.52
CA LEU A 20 1.31 46.26 4.04
C LEU A 20 1.27 44.98 4.87
N PHE A 21 1.15 45.07 6.18
CA PHE A 21 1.00 43.92 7.09
C PHE A 21 -0.28 43.12 6.75
N LEU A 22 -1.43 43.78 6.62
CA LEU A 22 -2.69 43.16 6.26
C LEU A 22 -2.62 42.49 4.88
N GLY A 23 -2.01 43.16 3.90
CA GLY A 23 -1.82 42.58 2.57
C GLY A 23 -0.92 41.32 2.58
N SER A 24 0.18 41.38 3.33
CA SER A 24 1.06 40.22 3.52
C SER A 24 0.35 39.08 4.24
N TRP A 25 -0.43 39.39 5.29
CA TRP A 25 -1.20 38.43 6.05
C TRP A 25 -2.27 37.75 5.17
N MET A 26 -2.98 38.50 4.33
CA MET A 26 -3.96 37.94 3.38
C MET A 26 -3.31 37.01 2.35
N LEU A 27 -2.12 37.37 1.85
CA LEU A 27 -1.39 36.50 0.91
C LEU A 27 -0.92 35.20 1.57
N ILE A 28 -0.41 35.27 2.79
CA ILE A 28 0.00 34.10 3.56
C ILE A 28 -1.22 33.20 3.84
N TRP A 29 -2.32 33.80 4.30
CA TRP A 29 -3.54 33.06 4.60
C TRP A 29 -4.10 32.36 3.36
N ARG A 30 -4.14 33.07 2.23
CA ARG A 30 -4.56 32.49 0.95
C ARG A 30 -3.66 31.33 0.54
N HIS A 31 -2.34 31.48 0.66
CA HIS A 31 -1.41 30.42 0.33
C HIS A 31 -1.59 29.18 1.23
N ILE A 32 -1.81 29.38 2.54
CA ILE A 32 -2.10 28.29 3.48
C ILE A 32 -3.45 27.63 3.13
N SER A 33 -4.50 28.39 2.85
CA SER A 33 -5.80 27.87 2.45
C SER A 33 -5.72 27.07 1.16
N ASP A 34 -5.07 27.62 0.13
CA ASP A 34 -4.87 26.92 -1.14
C ASP A 34 -4.07 25.60 -0.94
N SER A 35 -3.07 25.60 -0.02
CA SER A 35 -2.28 24.40 0.28
C SER A 35 -3.10 23.34 1.03
N LEU A 36 -3.96 23.74 1.96
CA LEU A 36 -4.86 22.82 2.68
C LEU A 36 -5.91 22.25 1.75
N ASP A 37 -6.52 23.08 0.88
CA ASP A 37 -7.49 22.62 -0.12
C ASP A 37 -6.87 21.61 -1.09
N HIS A 38 -5.60 21.81 -1.48
CA HIS A 38 -4.87 20.84 -2.30
C HIS A 38 -4.60 19.54 -1.56
N ALA A 39 -4.19 19.59 -0.28
CA ALA A 39 -3.94 18.40 0.51
C ALA A 39 -5.21 17.56 0.72
N GLU A 40 -6.34 18.20 1.06
CA GLU A 40 -7.64 17.53 1.19
C GLU A 40 -8.11 16.93 -0.15
N GLN A 41 -7.87 17.62 -1.27
CA GLN A 41 -8.20 17.09 -2.59
C GLN A 41 -7.33 15.86 -2.94
N GLU A 42 -6.03 15.90 -2.66
CA GLU A 42 -5.17 14.74 -2.91
C GLU A 42 -5.55 13.56 -2.03
N GLU A 43 -5.94 13.77 -0.77
CA GLU A 43 -6.43 12.72 0.11
C GLU A 43 -7.73 12.10 -0.41
N ALA A 44 -8.70 12.92 -0.87
CA ALA A 44 -9.94 12.45 -1.49
C ALA A 44 -9.72 11.61 -2.76
N PHE A 45 -8.57 11.80 -3.43
CA PHE A 45 -8.15 11.04 -4.61
C PHE A 45 -7.11 9.95 -4.29
N ALA A 46 -6.85 9.64 -3.02
CA ALA A 46 -5.87 8.61 -2.65
C ALA A 46 -6.37 7.20 -2.98
N GLU A 47 -7.67 6.95 -2.80
CA GLU A 47 -8.29 5.65 -3.01
C GLU A 47 -9.59 5.77 -3.79
N LEU A 48 -9.94 4.72 -4.53
CA LEU A 48 -11.24 4.58 -5.17
C LEU A 48 -11.74 3.13 -5.09
N VAL A 49 -13.05 2.96 -5.20
CA VAL A 49 -13.69 1.64 -5.31
C VAL A 49 -14.35 1.53 -6.68
N TYR A 50 -13.96 0.53 -7.44
CA TYR A 50 -14.53 0.26 -8.75
C TYR A 50 -14.76 -1.24 -8.92
N ASP A 51 -15.94 -1.63 -9.40
CA ASP A 51 -16.35 -3.03 -9.65
C ASP A 51 -16.06 -3.98 -8.47
N GLY A 52 -16.32 -3.50 -7.24
CA GLY A 52 -16.13 -4.28 -6.01
C GLY A 52 -14.67 -4.50 -5.61
N ALA A 53 -13.74 -3.71 -6.12
CA ALA A 53 -12.33 -3.75 -5.76
C ALA A 53 -11.82 -2.39 -5.28
N TYR A 54 -10.82 -2.41 -4.40
CA TYR A 54 -10.10 -1.23 -3.93
C TYR A 54 -8.91 -0.94 -4.84
N TYR A 55 -8.77 0.33 -5.18
CA TYR A 55 -7.65 0.84 -5.96
C TYR A 55 -7.02 2.02 -5.21
N THR A 56 -5.71 2.01 -5.09
CA THR A 56 -4.95 3.08 -4.47
C THR A 56 -4.17 3.85 -5.54
N ALA A 57 -4.17 5.17 -5.40
CA ALA A 57 -3.38 6.02 -6.28
C ALA A 57 -1.91 5.62 -6.26
N CYS A 58 -1.32 5.45 -7.42
CA CYS A 58 0.07 5.06 -7.56
C CYS A 58 0.86 6.04 -8.43
N ASP A 59 2.15 5.87 -8.47
CA ASP A 59 3.05 6.67 -9.28
C ASP A 59 3.44 5.95 -10.59
N GLU A 60 4.21 6.64 -11.41
CA GLU A 60 4.69 6.14 -12.70
C GLU A 60 5.57 4.90 -12.56
N SER A 61 6.33 4.77 -11.46
CA SER A 61 7.20 3.61 -11.22
C SER A 61 6.39 2.33 -11.06
N VAL A 62 5.24 2.42 -10.39
CA VAL A 62 4.31 1.29 -10.24
C VAL A 62 3.70 0.91 -11.59
N VAL A 63 3.22 1.89 -12.38
CA VAL A 63 2.66 1.62 -13.71
C VAL A 63 3.69 0.91 -14.61
N ARG A 64 4.95 1.31 -14.54
CA ARG A 64 6.06 0.67 -15.29
C ARG A 64 6.28 -0.79 -14.93
N LEU A 65 5.96 -1.22 -13.71
CA LEU A 65 6.02 -2.64 -13.34
C LEU A 65 5.06 -3.51 -14.16
N TYR A 66 3.96 -2.92 -14.64
CA TYR A 66 2.92 -3.62 -15.39
C TYR A 66 3.09 -3.50 -16.91
N VAL A 67 3.50 -2.34 -17.39
CA VAL A 67 3.50 -2.03 -18.83
C VAL A 67 4.90 -1.80 -19.41
N GLY A 68 5.95 -1.91 -18.58
CA GLY A 68 7.32 -1.59 -18.97
C GLY A 68 7.51 -0.08 -19.13
N ASP A 69 8.45 0.33 -19.98
CA ASP A 69 8.75 1.75 -20.23
C ASP A 69 7.73 2.36 -21.21
N ALA A 70 6.55 2.67 -20.70
CA ALA A 70 5.42 3.24 -21.48
C ALA A 70 5.51 4.76 -21.68
N GLY A 71 6.59 5.40 -21.25
CA GLY A 71 6.73 6.87 -21.29
C GLY A 71 5.97 7.58 -20.16
N SER A 72 5.48 8.78 -20.41
CA SER A 72 4.71 9.55 -19.45
C SER A 72 3.28 9.03 -19.30
N ILE A 73 2.70 9.17 -18.10
CA ILE A 73 1.28 8.86 -17.86
C ILE A 73 0.44 10.01 -18.41
N ASP A 74 -0.12 9.81 -19.59
CA ASP A 74 -0.98 10.78 -20.28
C ASP A 74 -2.17 10.08 -20.96
N LYS A 75 -2.96 10.84 -21.72
CA LYS A 75 -4.13 10.32 -22.44
C LYS A 75 -3.84 9.21 -23.45
N THR A 76 -2.59 9.04 -23.88
CA THR A 76 -2.23 7.97 -24.83
C THR A 76 -2.28 6.58 -24.20
N LEU A 77 -2.17 6.51 -22.87
CA LEU A 77 -2.34 5.29 -22.09
C LEU A 77 -3.81 4.94 -21.82
N CYS A 78 -4.75 5.88 -22.03
CA CYS A 78 -6.17 5.61 -21.81
C CYS A 78 -6.71 4.68 -22.91
N GLY A 79 -7.26 3.56 -22.48
CA GLY A 79 -8.02 2.61 -23.29
C GLY A 79 -9.51 2.93 -23.29
N SER A 80 -10.35 1.91 -23.18
CA SER A 80 -11.80 2.06 -23.12
C SER A 80 -12.22 2.85 -21.88
N GLN A 81 -13.18 3.74 -22.06
CA GLN A 81 -13.82 4.42 -20.92
C GLN A 81 -14.71 3.43 -20.17
N LEU A 82 -14.41 3.23 -18.89
CA LEU A 82 -15.13 2.31 -18.00
C LEU A 82 -16.34 2.95 -17.33
N GLY A 83 -16.34 4.29 -17.24
CA GLY A 83 -17.41 5.06 -16.61
C GLY A 83 -16.93 6.41 -16.11
N GLU A 84 -17.64 6.92 -15.11
CA GLU A 84 -17.31 8.16 -14.42
C GLU A 84 -17.30 7.92 -12.91
N MET A 85 -16.32 8.49 -12.21
CA MET A 85 -16.22 8.46 -10.76
C MET A 85 -16.62 9.79 -10.17
N SER A 86 -17.51 9.76 -9.17
CA SER A 86 -17.91 10.93 -8.39
C SER A 86 -17.09 10.97 -7.11
N ILE A 87 -16.14 11.88 -7.04
CA ILE A 87 -15.20 12.01 -5.91
C ILE A 87 -15.66 13.19 -5.05
N PRO A 88 -16.05 12.97 -3.78
CA PRO A 88 -16.35 14.06 -2.85
C PRO A 88 -15.05 14.77 -2.46
N THR A 89 -15.09 16.10 -2.48
CA THR A 89 -14.00 16.98 -2.07
C THR A 89 -14.54 18.05 -1.11
N SER A 90 -13.68 18.78 -0.43
CA SER A 90 -14.08 19.92 0.43
C SER A 90 -14.89 20.98 -0.33
N ASN A 91 -14.67 21.13 -1.62
CA ASN A 91 -15.33 22.11 -2.49
C ASN A 91 -16.56 21.55 -3.27
N GLY A 92 -17.00 20.33 -2.94
CA GLY A 92 -18.12 19.66 -3.59
C GLY A 92 -17.71 18.34 -4.25
N THR A 93 -18.54 17.83 -5.16
CA THR A 93 -18.28 16.59 -5.88
C THR A 93 -17.64 16.89 -7.23
N VAL A 94 -16.52 16.24 -7.51
CA VAL A 94 -15.87 16.27 -8.82
C VAL A 94 -16.19 14.98 -9.56
N VAL A 95 -16.62 15.08 -10.82
CA VAL A 95 -16.89 13.92 -11.68
C VAL A 95 -15.73 13.78 -12.65
N CYS A 96 -15.09 12.59 -12.65
CA CYS A 96 -13.91 12.29 -13.41
C CYS A 96 -14.13 11.05 -14.28
N PRO A 97 -13.82 11.08 -15.58
CA PRO A 97 -13.83 9.89 -16.42
C PRO A 97 -12.79 8.88 -15.96
N LEU A 98 -13.19 7.60 -15.94
CA LEU A 98 -12.35 6.45 -15.59
C LEU A 98 -12.09 5.61 -16.84
N TYR A 99 -10.85 5.21 -17.04
CA TYR A 99 -10.40 4.43 -18.21
C TYR A 99 -9.63 3.20 -17.79
N ALA A 100 -9.70 2.15 -18.62
CA ALA A 100 -8.74 1.06 -18.61
C ALA A 100 -7.36 1.57 -19.03
N CYS A 101 -6.30 0.94 -18.54
CA CYS A 101 -4.95 1.17 -19.05
C CYS A 101 -4.79 0.38 -20.36
N LYS A 102 -4.64 1.08 -21.49
CA LYS A 102 -4.68 0.48 -22.84
C LYS A 102 -3.72 -0.69 -23.04
N PRO A 103 -2.42 -0.63 -22.67
CA PRO A 103 -1.53 -1.78 -22.82
C PRO A 103 -1.98 -3.01 -22.03
N LEU A 104 -2.63 -2.81 -20.88
CA LEU A 104 -3.15 -3.88 -20.04
C LEU A 104 -4.48 -4.42 -20.59
N GLU A 105 -5.35 -3.54 -21.10
CA GLU A 105 -6.58 -3.92 -21.77
C GLU A 105 -6.27 -4.78 -23.00
N ASP A 106 -5.31 -4.38 -23.85
CA ASP A 106 -4.85 -5.14 -25.02
C ASP A 106 -4.28 -6.52 -24.64
N ALA A 107 -3.77 -6.66 -23.40
CA ALA A 107 -3.24 -7.90 -22.85
C ALA A 107 -4.26 -8.72 -22.04
N GLY A 108 -5.52 -8.25 -21.89
CA GLY A 108 -6.55 -8.90 -21.06
C GLY A 108 -6.29 -8.80 -19.55
N LYS A 109 -5.63 -7.73 -19.12
CA LYS A 109 -5.21 -7.44 -17.73
C LYS A 109 -5.78 -6.09 -17.24
N GLU A 110 -6.93 -5.69 -17.78
CA GLU A 110 -7.52 -4.35 -17.63
C GLU A 110 -7.80 -3.93 -16.18
N ASN A 111 -7.99 -4.91 -15.28
CA ASN A 111 -8.31 -4.65 -13.87
C ASN A 111 -7.08 -4.33 -13.00
N ALA A 112 -5.87 -4.46 -13.51
CA ALA A 112 -4.67 -4.26 -12.70
C ALA A 112 -4.39 -2.77 -12.41
N ILE A 113 -4.57 -1.91 -13.42
CA ILE A 113 -4.37 -0.46 -13.34
C ILE A 113 -5.55 0.26 -13.99
N LEU A 114 -6.13 1.18 -13.26
CA LEU A 114 -7.12 2.12 -13.78
C LEU A 114 -6.53 3.53 -13.92
N LEU A 115 -7.05 4.30 -14.86
CA LEU A 115 -6.60 5.66 -15.14
C LEU A 115 -7.77 6.63 -14.95
N LEU A 116 -7.62 7.57 -14.01
CA LEU A 116 -8.63 8.60 -13.72
C LEU A 116 -8.21 9.92 -14.37
N GLU A 117 -9.05 10.50 -15.23
CA GLU A 117 -8.81 11.81 -15.84
C GLU A 117 -9.24 12.92 -14.88
N ARG A 118 -8.26 13.71 -14.41
CA ARG A 118 -8.47 14.88 -13.55
C ARG A 118 -8.15 16.15 -14.33
N SER A 119 -8.55 17.29 -13.80
CA SER A 119 -8.16 18.60 -14.36
C SER A 119 -6.65 18.82 -14.37
N SER A 120 -5.93 18.16 -13.45
CA SER A 120 -4.46 18.21 -13.35
C SER A 120 -3.73 17.18 -14.24
N GLY A 121 -4.45 16.30 -14.93
CA GLY A 121 -3.87 15.24 -15.78
C GLY A 121 -4.45 13.86 -15.45
N ILE A 122 -3.77 12.82 -15.93
CA ILE A 122 -4.15 11.43 -15.67
C ILE A 122 -3.52 10.94 -14.37
N LYS A 123 -4.32 10.41 -13.46
CA LYS A 123 -3.87 9.77 -12.22
C LYS A 123 -4.07 8.27 -12.33
N PRO A 124 -3.01 7.45 -12.19
CA PRO A 124 -3.13 6.00 -12.18
C PRO A 124 -3.48 5.46 -10.80
N TYR A 125 -4.17 4.32 -10.80
CA TYR A 125 -4.60 3.59 -9.61
C TYR A 125 -4.30 2.11 -9.79
N GLU A 126 -3.58 1.53 -8.85
CA GLU A 126 -3.29 0.10 -8.79
C GLU A 126 -4.37 -0.60 -7.95
N LEU A 127 -4.82 -1.77 -8.37
CA LEU A 127 -5.67 -2.64 -7.57
C LEU A 127 -4.88 -3.08 -6.33
N THR A 128 -5.42 -2.78 -5.14
CA THR A 128 -4.76 -3.07 -3.86
C THR A 128 -5.53 -4.05 -2.99
N GLY A 129 -6.78 -4.35 -3.32
CA GLY A 129 -7.55 -5.32 -2.55
C GLY A 129 -9.02 -5.40 -2.91
N PHE A 130 -9.74 -6.10 -2.05
CA PHE A 130 -11.17 -6.30 -2.18
C PHE A 130 -11.86 -6.00 -0.85
N PRO A 131 -13.02 -5.30 -0.82
CA PRO A 131 -13.72 -4.91 0.41
C PRO A 131 -14.13 -6.09 1.32
N TYR A 132 -14.26 -7.27 0.75
CA TYR A 132 -14.65 -8.49 1.47
C TYR A 132 -13.45 -9.31 1.97
N LEU A 133 -12.21 -8.93 1.61
CA LEU A 133 -10.99 -9.51 2.16
C LEU A 133 -10.56 -8.67 3.37
N ASP A 134 -10.83 -9.18 4.55
CA ASP A 134 -10.36 -8.63 5.82
C ASP A 134 -9.22 -9.50 6.40
N SER A 135 -8.74 -9.15 7.58
CA SER A 135 -7.65 -9.85 8.27
C SER A 135 -8.03 -11.25 8.79
N ASN A 136 -9.25 -11.73 8.55
CA ASN A 136 -9.75 -13.01 9.08
C ASN A 136 -10.07 -14.01 7.97
N GLN A 137 -9.60 -13.78 6.75
CA GLN A 137 -9.89 -14.64 5.61
C GLN A 137 -8.95 -15.85 5.55
N SER A 138 -9.46 -16.97 5.04
CA SER A 138 -8.61 -18.09 4.67
C SER A 138 -7.79 -17.74 3.42
N ILE A 139 -6.65 -18.40 3.24
CA ILE A 139 -5.83 -18.23 2.03
C ILE A 139 -6.62 -18.56 0.76
N TRP A 140 -7.60 -19.47 0.84
CA TRP A 140 -8.48 -19.81 -0.29
C TRP A 140 -9.38 -18.65 -0.74
N ALA A 141 -9.83 -17.82 0.21
CA ALA A 141 -10.59 -16.61 -0.13
C ALA A 141 -9.70 -15.60 -0.86
N VAL A 142 -8.44 -15.46 -0.44
CA VAL A 142 -7.44 -14.64 -1.13
C VAL A 142 -7.19 -15.18 -2.54
N CYS A 143 -6.91 -16.48 -2.67
CA CYS A 143 -6.72 -17.14 -3.95
C CYS A 143 -7.91 -16.92 -4.90
N ALA A 144 -9.13 -17.14 -4.42
CA ALA A 144 -10.34 -16.97 -5.23
C ALA A 144 -10.51 -15.53 -5.72
N SER A 145 -10.24 -14.53 -4.86
CA SER A 145 -10.36 -13.12 -5.20
C SER A 145 -9.36 -12.66 -6.25
N TYR A 146 -8.17 -13.23 -6.23
CA TYR A 146 -7.10 -12.93 -7.18
C TYR A 146 -7.10 -13.85 -8.41
N GLY A 147 -8.00 -14.84 -8.46
CA GLY A 147 -8.08 -15.80 -9.57
C GLY A 147 -6.90 -16.78 -9.59
N ILE A 148 -6.43 -17.21 -8.41
CA ILE A 148 -5.34 -18.17 -8.25
C ILE A 148 -5.97 -19.56 -7.99
N GLY A 149 -5.95 -20.45 -8.95
CA GLY A 149 -6.43 -21.83 -8.84
C GLY A 149 -5.32 -22.87 -8.92
N ALA A 150 -4.18 -22.50 -9.50
CA ALA A 150 -3.04 -23.39 -9.75
C ALA A 150 -1.73 -22.58 -9.85
N GLY A 151 -0.58 -23.24 -9.77
CA GLY A 151 0.72 -22.62 -10.05
C GLY A 151 0.82 -22.05 -11.46
N SER A 152 0.05 -22.63 -12.41
CA SER A 152 -0.04 -22.11 -13.78
C SER A 152 -0.69 -20.72 -13.91
N ASP A 153 -1.38 -20.21 -12.87
CA ASP A 153 -1.94 -18.86 -12.85
C ASP A 153 -0.91 -17.82 -12.43
N LEU A 154 0.19 -18.28 -11.84
CA LEU A 154 1.32 -17.43 -11.45
C LEU A 154 2.18 -17.08 -12.67
N GLU A 155 2.64 -15.83 -12.74
CA GLU A 155 3.63 -15.36 -13.70
C GLU A 155 5.03 -15.38 -13.09
N SER A 156 5.16 -14.89 -11.85
CA SER A 156 6.40 -14.94 -11.09
C SER A 156 6.15 -14.80 -9.59
N VAL A 157 7.14 -15.26 -8.80
CA VAL A 157 7.23 -15.00 -7.36
C VAL A 157 8.60 -14.43 -7.09
N THR A 158 8.66 -13.24 -6.49
CA THR A 158 9.91 -12.55 -6.14
C THR A 158 10.03 -12.39 -4.65
N VAL A 159 11.16 -12.78 -4.09
CA VAL A 159 11.49 -12.63 -2.67
C VAL A 159 12.56 -11.57 -2.52
N ARG A 160 12.34 -10.60 -1.61
CA ARG A 160 13.27 -9.51 -1.36
C ARG A 160 13.52 -9.33 0.13
N GLU A 161 14.72 -8.89 0.48
CA GLU A 161 15.00 -8.36 1.81
C GLU A 161 14.20 -7.08 2.08
N ALA A 162 14.18 -6.66 3.34
CA ALA A 162 13.50 -5.44 3.75
C ALA A 162 14.03 -4.17 3.04
N ASP A 163 15.31 -4.16 2.65
CA ASP A 163 15.97 -3.08 1.90
C ASP A 163 15.68 -3.11 0.38
N GLY A 164 14.93 -4.13 -0.09
CA GLY A 164 14.53 -4.30 -1.48
C GLY A 164 15.48 -5.15 -2.32
N ARG A 165 16.59 -5.66 -1.75
CA ARG A 165 17.51 -6.56 -2.44
C ARG A 165 16.83 -7.88 -2.76
N GLU A 166 16.84 -8.28 -4.02
CA GLU A 166 16.28 -9.55 -4.47
C GLU A 166 17.07 -10.73 -3.94
N LEU A 167 16.39 -11.66 -3.28
CA LEU A 167 16.94 -12.92 -2.78
C LEU A 167 16.67 -14.07 -3.75
N ALA A 168 15.48 -14.10 -4.34
CA ALA A 168 15.06 -15.13 -5.28
C ALA A 168 13.99 -14.60 -6.23
N HIS A 169 13.96 -15.15 -7.44
CA HIS A 169 12.96 -14.87 -8.46
C HIS A 169 12.61 -16.16 -9.18
N PHE A 170 11.34 -16.58 -9.04
CA PHE A 170 10.83 -17.82 -9.61
C PHE A 170 9.92 -17.51 -10.80
N THR A 171 10.23 -18.10 -11.93
CA THR A 171 9.42 -18.02 -13.17
C THR A 171 9.20 -19.39 -13.81
N GLU A 172 10.00 -20.39 -13.40
CA GLU A 172 9.91 -21.73 -13.94
C GLU A 172 8.62 -22.41 -13.47
N PRO A 173 7.87 -23.09 -14.36
CA PRO A 173 6.57 -23.71 -14.03
C PRO A 173 6.63 -24.64 -12.80
N ASP A 174 7.64 -25.51 -12.72
CA ASP A 174 7.78 -26.45 -11.61
C ASP A 174 8.01 -25.74 -10.26
N ALA A 175 8.75 -24.62 -10.26
CA ALA A 175 8.98 -23.81 -9.08
C ALA A 175 7.70 -23.04 -8.66
N LEU A 176 6.95 -22.54 -9.61
CA LEU A 176 5.65 -21.89 -9.37
C LEU A 176 4.61 -22.86 -8.86
N ASP A 177 4.56 -24.07 -9.40
CA ASP A 177 3.68 -25.13 -8.90
C ASP A 177 4.06 -25.55 -7.46
N ALA A 178 5.35 -25.71 -7.18
CA ALA A 178 5.83 -26.03 -5.85
C ALA A 178 5.51 -24.92 -4.83
N PHE A 179 5.65 -23.67 -5.24
CA PHE A 179 5.23 -22.51 -4.45
C PHE A 179 3.72 -22.54 -4.18
N PHE A 180 2.90 -22.69 -5.23
CA PHE A 180 1.45 -22.71 -5.10
C PHE A 180 0.96 -23.79 -4.15
N VAL A 181 1.52 -25.00 -4.22
CA VAL A 181 1.15 -26.10 -3.32
C VAL A 181 1.37 -25.72 -1.85
N LYS A 182 2.52 -25.09 -1.53
CA LYS A 182 2.81 -24.60 -0.18
C LYS A 182 1.90 -23.43 0.20
N PHE A 183 1.70 -22.49 -0.70
CA PHE A 183 0.84 -21.31 -0.48
C PHE A 183 -0.61 -21.71 -0.23
N ALA A 184 -1.16 -22.60 -1.03
CA ALA A 184 -2.51 -23.11 -0.88
C ALA A 184 -2.70 -23.97 0.41
N ALA A 185 -1.62 -24.56 0.92
CA ALA A 185 -1.62 -25.34 2.16
C ALA A 185 -1.62 -24.48 3.44
N LEU A 186 -1.47 -23.15 3.35
CA LEU A 186 -1.51 -22.25 4.50
C LEU A 186 -2.84 -22.31 5.27
N GLY A 187 -3.96 -22.60 4.58
CA GLY A 187 -5.25 -22.87 5.19
C GLY A 187 -5.94 -21.64 5.80
N GLU A 188 -6.34 -21.76 7.06
CA GLU A 188 -7.06 -20.72 7.78
C GLU A 188 -6.11 -19.68 8.37
N ASN A 189 -6.62 -18.46 8.55
CA ASN A 189 -5.92 -17.39 9.25
C ASN A 189 -5.73 -17.75 10.73
N LEU A 190 -4.55 -17.49 11.26
CA LEU A 190 -4.25 -17.66 12.68
C LEU A 190 -4.91 -16.55 13.51
N SER A 191 -5.40 -16.91 14.68
CA SER A 191 -5.77 -15.95 15.70
C SER A 191 -4.53 -15.25 16.30
N ASP A 192 -4.73 -14.14 16.98
CA ASP A 192 -3.66 -13.44 17.70
C ASP A 192 -2.97 -14.36 18.71
N THR A 193 -3.74 -15.21 19.42
CA THR A 193 -3.20 -16.15 20.40
C THR A 193 -2.32 -17.22 19.73
N GLU A 194 -2.77 -17.85 18.63
CA GLU A 194 -1.97 -18.82 17.89
C GLU A 194 -0.69 -18.21 17.35
N THR A 195 -0.78 -16.98 16.82
CA THR A 195 0.39 -16.22 16.37
C THR A 195 1.37 -15.95 17.52
N ALA A 196 0.86 -15.54 18.68
CA ALA A 196 1.68 -15.30 19.88
C ALA A 196 2.33 -16.59 20.41
N GLU A 197 1.63 -17.72 20.33
CA GLU A 197 2.20 -19.04 20.69
C GLU A 197 3.36 -19.43 19.78
N ILE A 198 3.25 -19.19 18.47
CA ILE A 198 4.35 -19.44 17.52
C ILE A 198 5.58 -18.58 17.85
N TYR A 199 5.38 -17.31 18.21
CA TYR A 199 6.47 -16.43 18.64
C TYR A 199 7.14 -16.95 19.91
N ARG A 200 6.36 -17.28 20.95
CA ARG A 200 6.88 -17.88 22.19
C ARG A 200 7.63 -19.17 21.91
N ASP A 201 7.04 -20.11 21.18
CA ASP A 201 7.63 -21.40 20.91
C ASP A 201 8.92 -21.31 20.09
N THR A 202 8.99 -20.33 19.18
CA THR A 202 10.21 -20.01 18.44
C THR A 202 11.32 -19.53 19.39
N TYR A 203 10.99 -18.67 20.36
CA TYR A 203 11.93 -18.21 21.37
C TYR A 203 12.42 -19.35 22.25
N ILE A 204 11.49 -20.18 22.77
CA ILE A 204 11.81 -21.35 23.60
C ILE A 204 12.70 -22.34 22.86
N LYS A 205 12.46 -22.58 21.60
CA LYS A 205 13.27 -23.46 20.76
C LYS A 205 14.72 -22.98 20.64
N GLU A 206 14.95 -21.68 20.58
CA GLU A 206 16.28 -21.09 20.40
C GLU A 206 17.03 -20.96 21.74
N TYR A 207 16.35 -20.51 22.81
CA TYR A 207 16.98 -20.10 24.07
C TYR A 207 16.62 -21.00 25.26
N GLY A 208 15.65 -21.88 25.13
CA GLY A 208 15.11 -22.70 26.21
C GLY A 208 13.89 -22.07 26.91
N ASP A 209 13.15 -22.89 27.62
CA ASP A 209 11.98 -22.45 28.41
C ASP A 209 12.43 -22.03 29.82
N ASP A 210 12.62 -20.74 29.99
CA ASP A 210 12.90 -20.11 31.30
C ASP A 210 11.74 -19.27 31.82
N GLY A 211 10.62 -19.28 31.12
CA GLY A 211 9.42 -18.49 31.44
C GLY A 211 9.57 -17.00 31.15
N SER A 212 10.63 -16.60 30.45
CA SER A 212 10.90 -15.18 30.14
C SER A 212 10.04 -14.63 28.99
N VAL A 213 9.46 -15.49 28.13
CA VAL A 213 8.47 -15.13 27.12
C VAL A 213 7.18 -15.92 27.37
N THR A 214 6.08 -15.19 27.56
CA THR A 214 4.75 -15.74 27.82
C THR A 214 3.75 -15.30 26.74
N VAL A 215 2.55 -15.84 26.78
CA VAL A 215 1.41 -15.36 25.97
C VAL A 215 0.37 -14.79 26.92
N GLU A 216 0.12 -13.48 26.78
CA GLU A 216 -0.83 -12.74 27.62
C GLU A 216 -1.75 -11.93 26.69
N ASP A 217 -3.06 -12.06 26.89
CA ASP A 217 -4.10 -11.38 26.09
C ASP A 217 -3.90 -11.50 24.58
N GLY A 218 -3.49 -12.69 24.10
CA GLY A 218 -3.25 -12.96 22.69
C GLY A 218 -1.98 -12.32 22.12
N LYS A 219 -1.02 -11.94 22.98
CA LYS A 219 0.26 -11.34 22.56
C LYS A 219 1.43 -12.06 23.23
N ALA A 220 2.53 -12.20 22.50
CA ALA A 220 3.78 -12.62 23.11
C ALA A 220 4.33 -11.48 23.98
N ALA A 221 4.57 -11.77 25.25
CA ALA A 221 5.06 -10.82 26.24
C ALA A 221 6.42 -11.28 26.77
N ALA A 222 7.40 -10.37 26.82
CA ALA A 222 8.71 -10.58 27.41
C ALA A 222 8.74 -10.08 28.85
N ALA A 223 9.48 -10.76 29.71
CA ALA A 223 9.57 -10.45 31.14
C ALA A 223 10.31 -9.14 31.42
N ASP A 224 11.24 -8.74 30.53
CA ASP A 224 12.05 -7.53 30.63
C ASP A 224 12.51 -7.05 29.26
N ASP A 225 13.13 -5.85 29.23
CA ASP A 225 13.59 -5.18 28.01
C ASP A 225 14.68 -5.99 27.27
N GLU A 226 15.58 -6.68 28.00
CA GLU A 226 16.66 -7.48 27.39
C GLU A 226 16.06 -8.70 26.67
N THR A 227 15.11 -9.37 27.31
CA THR A 227 14.35 -10.48 26.72
C THR A 227 13.54 -10.00 25.52
N TYR A 228 12.91 -8.83 25.60
CA TYR A 228 12.17 -8.22 24.49
C TYR A 228 13.07 -7.96 23.28
N ASP A 229 14.21 -7.30 23.47
CA ASP A 229 15.16 -7.00 22.40
C ASP A 229 15.70 -8.29 21.75
N ARG A 230 16.00 -9.32 22.55
CA ARG A 230 16.44 -10.62 22.07
C ARG A 230 15.36 -11.35 21.27
N ALA A 231 14.13 -11.33 21.74
CA ALA A 231 13.00 -11.92 21.05
C ALA A 231 12.71 -11.20 19.72
N MET A 232 12.70 -9.87 19.71
CA MET A 232 12.51 -9.07 18.50
C MET A 232 13.60 -9.31 17.46
N ALA A 233 14.89 -9.41 17.90
CA ALA A 233 15.99 -9.72 17.01
C ALA A 233 15.81 -11.10 16.36
N LEU A 234 15.42 -12.11 17.12
CA LEU A 234 15.15 -13.46 16.63
C LEU A 234 13.98 -13.49 15.62
N TRP A 235 12.85 -12.89 15.99
CA TRP A 235 11.63 -12.93 15.15
C TRP A 235 11.76 -12.14 13.87
N SER A 236 12.57 -11.08 13.87
CA SER A 236 12.84 -10.27 12.68
C SER A 236 13.97 -10.78 11.81
N GLU A 237 14.71 -11.82 12.26
CA GLU A 237 15.85 -12.35 11.50
C GLU A 237 15.40 -12.95 10.17
N GLY A 238 15.92 -12.42 9.09
CA GLY A 238 15.64 -12.88 7.73
C GLY A 238 14.24 -12.58 7.22
N VAL A 239 13.47 -11.70 7.90
CA VAL A 239 12.16 -11.26 7.38
C VAL A 239 12.34 -10.68 5.99
N CYS A 240 11.51 -11.14 5.07
CA CYS A 240 11.55 -10.75 3.67
C CYS A 240 10.15 -10.41 3.15
N LYS A 241 10.13 -9.67 2.04
CA LYS A 241 8.94 -9.36 1.27
C LYS A 241 8.79 -10.35 0.13
N VAL A 242 7.55 -10.74 -0.14
CA VAL A 242 7.21 -11.65 -1.23
C VAL A 242 6.19 -10.95 -2.12
N ASP A 243 6.55 -10.80 -3.40
CA ASP A 243 5.64 -10.28 -4.44
C ASP A 243 5.22 -11.45 -5.33
N ILE A 244 3.94 -11.64 -5.50
CA ILE A 244 3.35 -12.66 -6.36
C ILE A 244 2.69 -11.95 -7.55
N CYS A 245 3.22 -12.18 -8.75
CA CYS A 245 2.66 -11.66 -10.00
C CYS A 245 1.81 -12.74 -10.67
N LEU A 246 0.65 -12.37 -11.16
CA LEU A 246 -0.33 -13.28 -11.77
C LEU A 246 -0.44 -13.05 -13.28
N LYS A 247 -0.72 -14.10 -14.03
CA LYS A 247 -0.92 -14.02 -15.48
C LYS A 247 -2.11 -13.16 -15.90
N ASN A 248 -3.10 -12.99 -15.00
CA ASN A 248 -4.21 -12.06 -15.20
C ASN A 248 -3.83 -10.58 -14.95
N GLY A 249 -2.56 -10.31 -14.61
CA GLY A 249 -2.01 -8.98 -14.36
C GLY A 249 -2.13 -8.49 -12.92
N LEU A 250 -2.90 -9.16 -12.07
CA LEU A 250 -2.99 -8.79 -10.66
C LEU A 250 -1.69 -9.12 -9.93
N ARG A 251 -1.47 -8.47 -8.79
CA ARG A 251 -0.29 -8.67 -7.95
C ARG A 251 -0.68 -8.71 -6.49
N LEU A 252 -0.14 -9.66 -5.73
CA LEU A 252 -0.07 -9.61 -4.29
C LEU A 252 1.32 -9.06 -3.95
N ARG A 253 1.36 -7.83 -3.45
CA ARG A 253 2.61 -7.11 -3.17
C ARG A 253 2.87 -7.03 -1.69
N ASP A 254 4.16 -6.93 -1.35
CA ASP A 254 4.62 -6.71 0.02
C ASP A 254 4.07 -7.73 1.03
N CYS A 255 3.74 -8.95 0.58
CA CYS A 255 3.47 -10.05 1.51
C CYS A 255 4.71 -10.26 2.37
N ILE A 256 4.54 -10.53 3.66
CA ILE A 256 5.67 -10.66 4.59
C ILE A 256 5.86 -12.13 4.93
N TYR A 257 7.09 -12.62 4.80
CA TYR A 257 7.50 -13.93 5.27
C TYR A 257 8.60 -13.81 6.33
N ALA A 258 8.37 -14.41 7.49
CA ALA A 258 9.31 -14.45 8.61
C ALA A 258 9.86 -15.88 8.77
N PRO A 259 11.04 -16.18 8.23
CA PRO A 259 11.55 -17.57 8.14
C PRO A 259 11.82 -18.24 9.51
N ARG A 260 12.17 -17.46 10.53
CA ARG A 260 12.39 -18.01 11.88
C ARG A 260 11.13 -18.53 12.53
N THR A 261 10.01 -17.87 12.30
CA THR A 261 8.70 -18.25 12.85
C THR A 261 7.85 -19.07 11.88
N GLY A 262 8.19 -19.05 10.58
CA GLY A 262 7.37 -19.62 9.52
C GLY A 262 6.10 -18.82 9.23
N LEU A 263 5.94 -17.61 9.80
CA LEU A 263 4.76 -16.80 9.60
C LEU A 263 4.77 -16.13 8.22
N PHE A 264 3.62 -16.12 7.58
CA PHE A 264 3.35 -15.45 6.31
C PHE A 264 2.15 -14.53 6.44
N THR A 265 2.28 -13.27 6.04
CA THR A 265 1.20 -12.29 6.18
C THR A 265 0.79 -11.76 4.81
N VAL A 266 -0.50 -11.95 4.50
CA VAL A 266 -1.24 -11.35 3.37
C VAL A 266 -2.71 -11.35 3.74
N TYR A 267 -3.40 -10.23 3.86
CA TYR A 267 -4.80 -10.16 4.35
C TYR A 267 -5.07 -10.92 5.67
N GLY A 268 -4.09 -11.54 6.26
CA GLY A 268 -4.13 -12.34 7.48
C GLY A 268 -2.76 -12.89 7.79
N THR A 269 -2.63 -13.63 8.90
CA THR A 269 -1.38 -14.28 9.31
C THR A 269 -1.55 -15.78 9.23
N TYR A 270 -0.63 -16.45 8.56
CA TYR A 270 -0.64 -17.90 8.30
C TYR A 270 0.70 -18.50 8.72
N HIS A 271 0.77 -19.81 8.81
CA HIS A 271 1.99 -20.49 9.22
C HIS A 271 2.41 -21.57 8.23
N PHE A 272 3.62 -21.43 7.68
CA PHE A 272 4.30 -22.48 6.94
C PHE A 272 4.93 -23.46 7.93
N THR A 273 4.53 -24.73 7.88
CA THR A 273 5.12 -25.80 8.71
C THR A 273 6.49 -26.25 8.20
N GLU A 274 6.82 -25.94 6.95
CA GLU A 274 8.10 -26.21 6.31
C GLU A 274 8.67 -24.92 5.70
N PRO A 275 9.99 -24.79 5.54
CA PRO A 275 10.59 -23.63 4.92
C PRO A 275 9.96 -23.33 3.56
N PHE A 276 9.73 -22.04 3.31
CA PHE A 276 9.09 -21.55 2.09
C PHE A 276 9.96 -21.75 0.84
N PHE A 277 11.28 -21.57 0.97
CA PHE A 277 12.33 -21.77 -0.06
C PHE A 277 13.63 -22.25 0.59
#